data_0e34897d9a93244b7a1506982274a84b
#
_entry.id   0e34897d9a93244b7a1506982274a84b
#
_cell.length_a   1.000
_cell.length_b   1.000
_cell.length_c   1.000
_cell.angle_alpha   90.00
_cell.angle_beta   90.00
_cell.angle_gamma   90.00
#
_symmetry.space_group_name_H-M   'P 1'
#
loop_
_entity.id
_entity.type
_entity.pdbx_description
1 polymer ?
#
loop_
_entity_poly.entity_id
_entity_poly.type
_entity_poly.pdbx_seq_one_letter_code
_entity_poly.pdbx_strand_id
1 'polypeptide(L)'
;SFYKSIHKDIPSKLTDAYEGRVNADVLEEHFDFGEVLEAADNFNNRNQYILISPPNDKNTSVDLKSSLARIPWSFILDFDPNTKGQYGLFTAFGAAKDSRVVPLVIDQYESHVSLPISTSGGRLNWLFANGLSESVGTSCSDFRSWNKRKYGKFIKEALRRFMTDSTNEYYIVCLNVEDRYLKDIIHSIDDIEEVEADLVHFIFVSTDEDYLEDVSEEAQDYSFNSASFKMSANEFILGVEETMSSAASVPLSSVIVPSKVSGKLDCIDISSIVSTLKDGGLYVVHASIGATAPNDLSPSDTFFRGEDISWNDISKGVEATRKIQDALKNKIKDRIQLRQSSKFLLYHDAGAGGTTLSRRLAYDLRKEYPVVLLNKYIKGVTEEKLHLFYNRVKTPVLAIVEASKVNITTIDALIRNCNSNKARFLFVIVERHNKKVGLSDQQNNIHLSDTMADSDEKNRFVNKVTLYAQNKSDMVEWDKKSPNQCEVIDFSLAICNDDFKQEKIEQYVSYYNSFLSPSLNEFVLYVSMIYHYSQKEVPDLIFRNLFKKDGVVIGLQKYLRSHHSEEQALYKILSNVTDEAGKQTLWRPRYARFADAVLQSVCSVGGWK
;
A
#
# COMPACT_ATOMS: atom_id res chain seq x y z
N SER A 1 7.40 14.81 -22.04
CA SER A 1 6.11 14.37 -22.59
C SER A 1 5.36 13.45 -21.64
N PHE A 2 6.02 12.59 -20.86
CA PHE A 2 5.48 11.81 -19.76
C PHE A 2 4.92 12.75 -18.67
N TYR A 3 5.67 13.76 -18.30
CA TYR A 3 5.25 14.82 -17.39
C TYR A 3 3.93 15.48 -17.80
N LYS A 4 3.73 15.79 -19.08
CA LYS A 4 2.46 16.37 -19.59
C LYS A 4 1.28 15.40 -19.60
N SER A 5 1.49 14.10 -19.60
CA SER A 5 0.41 13.11 -19.59
C SER A 5 -0.09 12.82 -18.18
N ILE A 6 0.78 12.92 -17.18
CA ILE A 6 0.47 12.65 -15.77
C ILE A 6 -0.10 13.90 -15.08
N HIS A 7 0.30 15.09 -15.56
CA HIS A 7 0.03 16.37 -14.91
C HIS A 7 -1.20 17.13 -15.41
N LYS A 8 -2.17 16.46 -15.98
CA LYS A 8 -3.46 17.12 -16.27
C LYS A 8 -4.16 17.67 -15.04
N ASP A 9 -3.79 17.20 -13.85
CA ASP A 9 -4.45 17.50 -12.59
C ASP A 9 -3.55 18.21 -11.55
N ILE A 10 -2.27 18.50 -11.88
CA ILE A 10 -1.44 19.36 -11.02
C ILE A 10 -1.85 20.82 -11.22
N PRO A 11 -2.03 21.60 -10.14
CA PRO A 11 -2.30 23.02 -10.24
C PRO A 11 -1.28 23.71 -11.15
N SER A 12 -1.77 24.56 -12.04
CA SER A 12 -0.97 25.25 -13.07
C SER A 12 0.28 25.93 -12.50
N LYS A 13 0.20 26.43 -11.28
CA LYS A 13 1.33 27.08 -10.57
C LYS A 13 2.47 26.13 -10.26
N LEU A 14 2.20 24.87 -9.89
CA LEU A 14 3.25 23.88 -9.67
C LEU A 14 3.90 23.45 -10.99
N THR A 15 3.08 23.34 -12.05
CA THR A 15 3.55 22.99 -13.39
C THR A 15 4.44 24.10 -13.97
N ASP A 16 4.06 25.37 -13.84
CA ASP A 16 4.81 26.51 -14.37
C ASP A 16 6.16 26.68 -13.65
N ALA A 17 6.21 26.44 -12.35
CA ALA A 17 7.43 26.51 -11.57
C ALA A 17 8.42 25.38 -11.91
N TYR A 18 7.89 24.25 -12.32
CA TYR A 18 8.67 23.07 -12.70
C TYR A 18 9.26 23.16 -14.12
N GLU A 19 8.48 23.64 -15.11
CA GLU A 19 8.91 23.72 -16.52
C GLU A 19 10.17 24.58 -16.75
N GLY A 20 10.57 25.38 -15.78
CA GLY A 20 11.70 26.29 -15.93
C GLY A 20 13.09 25.70 -15.71
N ARG A 21 13.26 24.48 -15.12
CA ARG A 21 14.55 24.13 -14.52
C ARG A 21 14.97 22.70 -14.43
N VAL A 22 14.29 21.78 -14.97
CA VAL A 22 14.69 20.38 -14.85
C VAL A 22 15.48 19.98 -16.10
N ASN A 23 16.67 19.45 -15.92
CA ASN A 23 17.30 18.62 -16.92
C ASN A 23 16.35 17.44 -17.14
N ALA A 24 15.55 17.53 -18.19
CA ALA A 24 14.46 16.60 -18.50
C ALA A 24 14.89 15.14 -18.57
N ASP A 25 16.18 14.88 -18.78
CA ASP A 25 16.75 13.55 -18.96
C ASP A 25 16.91 12.75 -17.64
N VAL A 26 16.92 13.41 -16.47
CA VAL A 26 17.16 12.75 -15.17
C VAL A 26 15.88 12.47 -14.41
N LEU A 27 14.78 13.18 -14.71
CA LEU A 27 13.51 13.09 -13.97
C LEU A 27 12.43 12.25 -14.69
N GLU A 28 12.69 11.80 -15.91
CA GLU A 28 11.70 11.05 -16.69
C GLU A 28 11.38 9.65 -16.10
N GLU A 29 12.17 9.12 -15.19
CA GLU A 29 12.00 7.73 -14.71
C GLU A 29 11.51 7.57 -13.25
N HIS A 30 11.62 8.56 -12.35
CA HIS A 30 11.53 8.23 -10.92
C HIS A 30 10.72 9.15 -9.99
N PHE A 31 10.11 10.26 -10.45
CA PHE A 31 9.43 11.14 -9.51
C PHE A 31 8.05 11.61 -9.98
N ASP A 32 7.00 11.07 -9.40
CA ASP A 32 5.63 11.55 -9.50
C ASP A 32 5.13 12.08 -8.15
N PHE A 33 4.99 13.41 -8.05
CA PHE A 33 4.41 14.03 -6.86
C PHE A 33 2.93 13.63 -6.67
N GLY A 34 2.23 13.27 -7.75
CA GLY A 34 0.91 12.62 -7.70
C GLY A 34 1.00 11.25 -7.05
N GLU A 35 2.02 10.43 -7.38
CA GLU A 35 2.25 9.14 -6.69
C GLU A 35 2.60 9.34 -5.22
N VAL A 36 3.34 10.39 -4.86
CA VAL A 36 3.60 10.75 -3.45
C VAL A 36 2.29 11.04 -2.71
N LEU A 37 1.33 11.70 -3.36
CA LEU A 37 0.03 12.02 -2.79
C LEU A 37 -0.97 10.85 -2.89
N GLU A 38 -0.93 10.05 -3.97
CA GLU A 38 -1.73 8.83 -4.10
C GLU A 38 -1.23 7.70 -3.19
N ALA A 39 0.07 7.63 -2.93
CA ALA A 39 0.63 6.72 -1.94
C ALA A 39 0.18 7.06 -0.51
N ALA A 40 -0.20 8.31 -0.23
CA ALA A 40 -0.85 8.69 1.02
C ALA A 40 -2.23 8.02 1.21
N ASP A 41 -2.94 7.72 0.13
CA ASP A 41 -4.23 7.00 0.16
C ASP A 41 -4.04 5.46 0.12
N ASN A 42 -2.97 4.97 -0.46
CA ASN A 42 -2.70 3.54 -0.67
C ASN A 42 -1.61 2.98 0.25
N PHE A 43 -1.39 3.48 1.44
CA PHE A 43 -0.48 2.91 2.45
C PHE A 43 0.56 1.92 1.87
N ASN A 44 1.30 2.37 0.86
CA ASN A 44 2.48 1.64 0.45
C ASN A 44 3.52 1.95 1.53
N ASN A 45 3.73 1.03 2.48
CA ASN A 45 4.61 1.21 3.63
C ASN A 45 6.09 1.40 3.23
N ARG A 46 6.39 1.50 1.94
CA ARG A 46 7.74 1.74 1.42
C ARG A 46 8.11 3.21 1.39
N ASN A 47 7.13 4.12 1.27
CA ASN A 47 7.40 5.54 1.16
C ASN A 47 7.40 6.18 2.54
N GLN A 48 8.51 6.79 2.90
CA GLN A 48 8.67 7.53 4.15
C GLN A 48 8.78 9.02 3.83
N TYR A 49 7.91 9.82 4.41
CA TYR A 49 7.86 11.25 4.15
C TYR A 49 8.51 12.02 5.29
N ILE A 50 9.50 12.83 4.96
CA ILE A 50 10.25 13.69 5.89
C ILE A 50 9.98 15.14 5.53
N LEU A 51 9.57 15.95 6.49
CA LEU A 51 9.42 17.39 6.32
C LEU A 51 10.56 18.12 7.04
N ILE A 52 11.22 19.03 6.35
CA ILE A 52 12.16 19.97 6.93
C ILE A 52 11.53 21.37 6.84
N SER A 53 11.12 21.91 8.00
CA SER A 53 10.45 23.20 8.07
C SER A 53 11.42 24.35 8.35
N PRO A 54 11.18 25.57 7.80
CA PRO A 54 12.07 26.71 7.98
C PRO A 54 12.04 27.27 9.41
N PRO A 55 13.12 27.94 9.85
CA PRO A 55 13.08 28.75 11.05
C PRO A 55 12.19 30.00 10.82
N ASN A 56 11.29 30.29 11.76
CA ASN A 56 10.48 31.53 11.78
C ASN A 56 9.54 31.78 10.58
N ASP A 57 8.80 30.78 10.14
CA ASP A 57 7.79 31.00 9.12
C ASP A 57 6.55 31.73 9.68
N LYS A 58 6.65 33.06 9.76
CA LYS A 58 5.55 33.97 10.16
C LYS A 58 4.59 34.28 9.03
N ASN A 59 4.97 33.99 7.80
CA ASN A 59 4.23 34.39 6.60
C ASN A 59 3.19 33.34 6.18
N THR A 60 3.34 32.09 6.62
CA THR A 60 2.39 31.02 6.34
C THR A 60 1.26 31.02 7.37
N SER A 61 0.01 31.12 6.90
CA SER A 61 -1.17 31.08 7.79
C SER A 61 -1.28 29.74 8.53
N VAL A 62 -1.93 29.74 9.70
CA VAL A 62 -2.16 28.51 10.48
C VAL A 62 -3.00 27.50 9.70
N ASP A 63 -3.97 28.00 8.93
CA ASP A 63 -4.85 27.15 8.11
C ASP A 63 -4.05 26.43 7.03
N LEU A 64 -3.14 27.12 6.34
CA LEU A 64 -2.23 26.51 5.36
C LEU A 64 -1.29 25.50 6.02
N LYS A 65 -0.70 25.84 7.18
CA LYS A 65 0.13 24.88 7.94
C LYS A 65 -0.66 23.64 8.32
N SER A 66 -1.94 23.76 8.66
CA SER A 66 -2.78 22.61 9.00
C SER A 66 -3.06 21.70 7.79
N SER A 67 -2.99 22.23 6.57
CA SER A 67 -3.15 21.43 5.35
C SER A 67 -1.99 20.44 5.15
N LEU A 68 -0.77 20.79 5.57
CA LEU A 68 0.37 19.86 5.58
C LEU A 68 0.15 18.65 6.51
N ALA A 69 -0.68 18.78 7.55
CA ALA A 69 -0.99 17.66 8.44
C ALA A 69 -1.76 16.52 7.76
N ARG A 70 -2.26 16.74 6.55
CA ARG A 70 -2.93 15.71 5.74
C ARG A 70 -1.95 14.74 5.08
N ILE A 71 -0.69 15.13 4.91
CA ILE A 71 0.37 14.26 4.40
C ILE A 71 0.82 13.32 5.52
N PRO A 72 1.03 12.02 5.25
CA PRO A 72 1.42 11.03 6.26
C PRO A 72 2.91 11.13 6.60
N TRP A 73 3.32 12.26 7.19
CA TRP A 73 4.70 12.45 7.62
C TRP A 73 5.11 11.37 8.60
N SER A 74 6.29 10.81 8.39
CA SER A 74 6.93 9.86 9.29
C SER A 74 7.98 10.53 10.19
N PHE A 75 8.55 11.64 9.69
CA PHE A 75 9.53 12.43 10.41
C PHE A 75 9.39 13.92 10.09
N ILE A 76 9.50 14.79 11.09
CA ILE A 76 9.58 16.25 10.91
C ILE A 76 10.82 16.78 11.60
N LEU A 77 11.66 17.46 10.84
CA LEU A 77 12.76 18.29 11.32
C LEU A 77 12.27 19.74 11.40
N ASP A 78 11.92 20.19 12.57
CA ASP A 78 11.32 21.49 12.79
C ASP A 78 12.36 22.50 13.28
N PHE A 79 12.73 23.43 12.42
CA PHE A 79 13.71 24.47 12.73
C PHE A 79 13.10 25.73 13.36
N ASP A 80 11.76 25.82 13.51
CA ASP A 80 11.13 26.95 14.18
C ASP A 80 11.14 26.78 15.71
N PRO A 81 11.93 27.55 16.46
CA PRO A 81 11.95 27.46 17.92
C PRO A 81 10.65 27.90 18.58
N ASN A 82 9.74 28.58 17.84
CA ASN A 82 8.43 29.02 18.29
C ASN A 82 7.28 28.11 17.81
N THR A 83 7.58 26.95 17.29
CA THR A 83 6.63 26.03 16.67
C THR A 83 5.45 25.62 17.56
N LYS A 84 5.61 25.65 18.89
CA LYS A 84 4.53 25.44 19.87
C LYS A 84 3.69 26.69 20.13
N GLY A 85 4.10 27.84 19.63
CA GLY A 85 3.32 29.08 19.72
C GLY A 85 2.06 29.04 18.83
N GLN A 86 1.23 30.06 18.97
CA GLN A 86 -0.08 30.16 18.28
C GLN A 86 0.00 29.97 16.75
N TYR A 87 1.09 30.40 16.12
CA TYR A 87 1.28 30.35 14.67
C TYR A 87 2.28 29.25 14.24
N GLY A 88 2.73 28.43 15.16
CA GLY A 88 3.74 27.40 14.89
C GLY A 88 3.16 26.16 14.22
N LEU A 89 4.02 25.44 13.52
CA LEU A 89 3.67 24.23 12.77
C LEU A 89 3.16 23.11 13.71
N PHE A 90 3.82 22.92 14.86
CA PHE A 90 3.44 21.92 15.86
C PHE A 90 2.01 22.15 16.40
N THR A 91 1.66 23.41 16.60
CA THR A 91 0.32 23.81 17.05
C THR A 91 -0.71 23.64 15.92
N ALA A 92 -0.38 24.05 14.70
CA ALA A 92 -1.24 23.91 13.52
C ALA A 92 -1.59 22.45 13.21
N PHE A 93 -0.68 21.51 13.44
CA PHE A 93 -0.93 20.07 13.29
C PHE A 93 -1.76 19.48 14.46
N GLY A 94 -2.01 20.22 15.54
CA GLY A 94 -2.61 19.67 16.74
C GLY A 94 -1.74 18.62 17.43
N ALA A 95 -0.43 18.61 17.14
CA ALA A 95 0.53 17.57 17.52
C ALA A 95 0.63 17.33 19.02
N ALA A 96 0.37 18.35 19.84
CA ALA A 96 0.32 18.21 21.31
C ALA A 96 -0.75 17.25 21.82
N LYS A 97 -1.81 17.03 21.03
CA LYS A 97 -2.95 16.17 21.40
C LYS A 97 -2.95 14.84 20.64
N ASP A 98 -2.06 14.68 19.68
CA ASP A 98 -1.96 13.46 18.87
C ASP A 98 -1.00 12.47 19.54
N SER A 99 -1.54 11.35 20.02
CA SER A 99 -0.75 10.29 20.66
C SER A 99 0.22 9.57 19.72
N ARG A 100 0.13 9.78 18.41
CA ARG A 100 1.05 9.24 17.42
C ARG A 100 2.35 10.05 17.34
N VAL A 101 2.32 11.32 17.74
CA VAL A 101 3.49 12.20 17.70
C VAL A 101 4.45 11.85 18.83
N VAL A 102 5.71 11.62 18.46
CA VAL A 102 6.84 11.43 19.37
C VAL A 102 7.67 12.71 19.36
N PRO A 103 7.46 13.64 20.31
CA PRO A 103 8.22 14.89 20.35
C PRO A 103 9.63 14.63 20.87
N LEU A 104 10.63 15.07 20.11
CA LEU A 104 12.05 14.88 20.38
C LEU A 104 12.70 16.24 20.65
N VAL A 105 12.90 16.58 21.92
CA VAL A 105 13.56 17.80 22.36
C VAL A 105 15.03 17.47 22.65
N ILE A 106 15.97 17.94 21.81
CA ILE A 106 17.39 17.55 21.85
C ILE A 106 18.00 17.74 23.25
N ASP A 107 17.70 18.87 23.89
CA ASP A 107 18.28 19.22 25.19
C ASP A 107 17.79 18.36 26.37
N GLN A 108 16.80 17.51 26.16
CA GLN A 108 16.33 16.56 27.16
C GLN A 108 17.14 15.26 27.18
N TYR A 109 18.09 15.10 26.25
CA TYR A 109 18.89 13.89 26.12
C TYR A 109 20.36 14.19 26.41
N GLU A 110 20.97 13.43 27.31
CA GLU A 110 22.39 13.55 27.67
C GLU A 110 23.32 13.18 26.50
N SER A 111 22.86 12.33 25.61
CA SER A 111 23.59 11.92 24.40
C SER A 111 22.65 11.67 23.23
N HIS A 112 23.16 11.85 22.00
CA HIS A 112 22.43 11.54 20.77
C HIS A 112 22.01 10.05 20.68
N VAL A 113 22.69 9.16 21.39
CA VAL A 113 22.39 7.71 21.44
C VAL A 113 21.13 7.39 22.25
N SER A 114 20.60 8.31 23.05
CA SER A 114 19.41 8.08 23.88
C SER A 114 18.09 8.53 23.25
N LEU A 115 18.11 9.09 22.04
CA LEU A 115 16.89 9.53 21.33
C LEU A 115 15.92 8.38 21.09
N PRO A 116 14.65 8.46 21.52
CA PRO A 116 13.66 7.40 21.35
C PRO A 116 12.97 7.48 19.98
N ILE A 117 13.73 7.27 18.91
CA ILE A 117 13.19 7.26 17.54
C ILE A 117 12.25 6.09 17.34
N SER A 118 11.07 6.35 16.81
CA SER A 118 10.10 5.31 16.43
C SER A 118 10.27 4.97 14.96
N THR A 119 10.56 3.70 14.68
CA THR A 119 10.58 3.12 13.33
C THR A 119 9.26 2.39 13.00
N SER A 120 8.31 2.34 13.95
CA SER A 120 7.03 1.69 13.73
C SER A 120 6.11 2.56 12.87
N GLY A 121 5.53 1.97 11.81
CA GLY A 121 4.57 2.65 10.94
C GLY A 121 3.40 3.26 11.74
N GLY A 122 2.99 4.46 11.34
CA GLY A 122 1.89 5.20 11.95
C GLY A 122 2.28 6.09 13.14
N ARG A 123 3.57 6.20 13.49
CA ARG A 123 4.08 7.21 14.42
C ARG A 123 4.85 8.29 13.67
N LEU A 124 4.71 9.52 14.14
CA LEU A 124 5.39 10.71 13.63
C LEU A 124 6.47 11.14 14.61
N ASN A 125 7.73 11.03 14.20
CA ASN A 125 8.84 11.60 14.96
C ASN A 125 8.92 13.10 14.68
N TRP A 126 8.86 13.93 15.73
CA TRP A 126 8.95 15.38 15.62
C TRP A 126 10.17 15.90 16.36
N LEU A 127 11.23 16.17 15.62
CA LEU A 127 12.47 16.67 16.19
C LEU A 127 12.52 18.20 16.12
N PHE A 128 12.63 18.86 17.27
CA PHE A 128 12.83 20.30 17.37
C PHE A 128 14.30 20.63 17.08
N ALA A 129 14.61 20.75 15.78
CA ALA A 129 15.96 20.78 15.25
C ALA A 129 16.77 22.01 15.65
N ASN A 130 16.09 23.09 16.04
CA ASN A 130 16.73 24.36 16.49
C ASN A 130 16.44 24.68 17.96
N GLY A 131 15.98 23.69 18.73
CA GLY A 131 15.53 23.85 20.12
C GLY A 131 14.16 24.51 20.23
N LEU A 132 13.77 24.85 21.46
CA LEU A 132 12.48 25.49 21.75
C LEU A 132 12.70 26.81 22.51
N SER A 133 12.00 27.87 22.11
CA SER A 133 12.06 29.19 22.76
C SER A 133 11.48 29.20 24.17
N GLU A 134 10.55 28.28 24.47
CA GLU A 134 9.94 28.14 25.80
C GLU A 134 10.92 27.59 26.85
N SER A 135 11.97 26.91 26.40
CA SER A 135 13.02 26.37 27.27
C SER A 135 14.17 27.33 27.34
N VAL A 136 14.40 27.93 28.51
CA VAL A 136 15.44 28.97 28.70
C VAL A 136 16.77 28.49 28.19
N GLY A 137 17.31 29.19 27.19
CA GLY A 137 18.66 28.96 26.65
C GLY A 137 18.79 27.78 25.67
N THR A 138 17.74 27.16 25.21
CA THR A 138 17.80 25.98 24.29
C THR A 138 17.74 26.33 22.81
N SER A 139 17.03 27.39 22.42
CA SER A 139 16.96 27.83 21.02
C SER A 139 18.28 28.38 20.50
N CYS A 140 18.60 28.07 19.25
CA CYS A 140 19.73 28.63 18.54
C CYS A 140 19.29 29.83 17.70
N SER A 141 20.07 30.93 17.74
CA SER A 141 19.78 32.15 16.96
C SER A 141 20.39 32.11 15.56
N ASP A 142 21.38 31.25 15.34
CA ASP A 142 22.16 31.15 14.12
C ASP A 142 22.84 29.78 14.00
N PHE A 143 23.35 29.46 12.80
CA PHE A 143 24.07 28.22 12.50
C PHE A 143 25.32 28.02 13.37
N ARG A 144 26.02 29.08 13.75
CA ARG A 144 27.22 28.97 14.59
C ARG A 144 26.86 28.48 15.99
N SER A 145 25.80 29.00 16.60
CA SER A 145 25.31 28.55 17.90
C SER A 145 24.75 27.12 17.83
N TRP A 146 24.06 26.76 16.75
CA TRP A 146 23.57 25.43 16.46
C TRP A 146 24.69 24.39 16.36
N ASN A 147 25.76 24.70 15.60
CA ASN A 147 26.92 23.84 15.45
C ASN A 147 27.70 23.71 16.78
N LYS A 148 27.87 24.81 17.53
CA LYS A 148 28.50 24.79 18.85
C LYS A 148 27.77 23.87 19.83
N ARG A 149 26.42 23.77 19.73
CA ARG A 149 25.60 22.87 20.53
C ARG A 149 25.58 21.44 20.00
N LYS A 150 26.22 21.20 18.85
CA LYS A 150 26.30 19.89 18.20
C LYS A 150 24.91 19.31 17.82
N TYR A 151 23.94 20.17 17.51
CA TYR A 151 22.57 19.72 17.13
C TYR A 151 22.59 18.88 15.86
N GLY A 152 23.49 19.16 14.89
CA GLY A 152 23.69 18.30 13.72
C GLY A 152 24.00 16.84 14.07
N LYS A 153 24.74 16.57 15.15
CA LYS A 153 24.99 15.19 15.59
C LYS A 153 23.75 14.46 16.08
N PHE A 154 22.83 15.18 16.72
CA PHE A 154 21.55 14.60 17.13
C PHE A 154 20.66 14.33 15.93
N ILE A 155 20.63 15.24 14.96
CA ILE A 155 19.87 15.07 13.71
C ILE A 155 20.42 13.89 12.92
N LYS A 156 21.74 13.82 12.73
CA LYS A 156 22.41 12.70 12.05
C LYS A 156 22.04 11.36 12.69
N GLU A 157 22.17 11.25 14.00
CA GLU A 157 21.85 10.00 14.69
C GLU A 157 20.35 9.69 14.66
N ALA A 158 19.47 10.70 14.70
CA ALA A 158 18.03 10.52 14.57
C ALA A 158 17.65 10.00 13.18
N LEU A 159 18.20 10.60 12.13
CA LEU A 159 18.01 10.15 10.75
C LEU A 159 18.58 8.74 10.54
N ARG A 160 19.81 8.46 11.02
CA ARG A 160 20.42 7.14 10.94
C ARG A 160 19.56 6.05 11.57
N ARG A 161 18.92 6.33 12.69
CA ARG A 161 18.01 5.37 13.36
C ARG A 161 16.67 5.25 12.68
N PHE A 162 16.21 6.31 12.03
CA PHE A 162 14.95 6.30 11.31
C PHE A 162 15.10 5.65 9.94
N MET A 163 16.15 5.96 9.20
CA MET A 163 16.43 5.48 7.85
C MET A 163 17.23 4.16 7.90
N THR A 164 16.68 3.14 8.53
CA THR A 164 17.37 1.83 8.72
C THR A 164 16.96 0.77 7.71
N ASP A 165 15.98 1.05 6.86
CA ASP A 165 15.42 0.07 5.95
C ASP A 165 15.82 0.39 4.51
N SER A 166 16.72 -0.43 3.95
CA SER A 166 17.21 -0.30 2.57
C SER A 166 16.15 -0.58 1.49
N THR A 167 14.91 -0.85 1.86
CA THR A 167 13.80 -1.08 0.94
C THR A 167 12.81 0.08 0.89
N ASN A 168 12.94 1.05 1.80
CA ASN A 168 12.09 2.22 1.83
C ASN A 168 12.61 3.31 0.90
N GLU A 169 11.69 4.00 0.23
CA GLU A 169 11.96 5.26 -0.45
C GLU A 169 11.71 6.42 0.51
N TYR A 170 12.61 7.38 0.54
CA TYR A 170 12.57 8.53 1.45
C TYR A 170 12.36 9.81 0.66
N TYR A 171 11.21 10.44 0.85
CA TYR A 171 10.84 11.71 0.24
C TYR A 171 11.02 12.84 1.24
N ILE A 172 11.98 13.72 0.99
CA ILE A 172 12.42 14.77 1.92
C ILE A 172 12.01 16.13 1.36
N VAL A 173 10.94 16.71 1.90
CA VAL A 173 10.45 18.01 1.50
C VAL A 173 11.09 19.11 2.32
N CYS A 174 11.84 20.00 1.67
CA CYS A 174 12.58 21.09 2.28
C CYS A 174 11.90 22.43 1.95
N LEU A 175 11.22 23.03 2.93
CA LEU A 175 10.53 24.29 2.75
C LEU A 175 11.40 25.46 3.15
N ASN A 176 12.09 26.07 2.18
CA ASN A 176 12.88 27.31 2.35
C ASN A 176 13.78 27.31 3.61
N VAL A 177 14.51 26.23 3.81
CA VAL A 177 15.46 26.05 4.91
C VAL A 177 16.80 26.68 4.51
N GLU A 178 17.50 27.36 5.43
CA GLU A 178 18.82 27.96 5.17
C GLU A 178 19.80 26.89 4.66
N ASP A 179 20.55 27.20 3.59
CA ASP A 179 21.46 26.28 2.87
C ASP A 179 22.43 25.52 3.79
N ARG A 180 22.99 26.19 4.78
CA ARG A 180 23.98 25.62 5.70
C ARG A 180 23.44 24.48 6.54
N TYR A 181 22.19 24.59 7.01
CA TYR A 181 21.53 23.49 7.75
C TYR A 181 21.22 22.33 6.82
N LEU A 182 20.78 22.67 5.61
CA LEU A 182 20.37 21.66 4.64
C LEU A 182 21.57 20.87 4.11
N LYS A 183 22.68 21.53 3.81
CA LYS A 183 23.94 20.86 3.42
C LYS A 183 24.44 19.91 4.52
N ASP A 184 24.39 20.32 5.80
CA ASP A 184 24.75 19.43 6.93
C ASP A 184 23.82 18.22 7.04
N ILE A 185 22.53 18.37 6.68
CA ILE A 185 21.56 17.27 6.65
C ILE A 185 21.85 16.33 5.46
N ILE A 186 22.09 16.86 4.27
CA ILE A 186 22.45 16.08 3.06
C ILE A 186 23.68 15.22 3.36
N HIS A 187 24.75 15.82 3.89
CA HIS A 187 25.94 15.08 4.32
C HIS A 187 25.63 14.02 5.39
N SER A 188 24.71 14.34 6.30
CA SER A 188 24.33 13.40 7.36
C SER A 188 23.60 12.17 6.83
N ILE A 189 22.85 12.32 5.74
CA ILE A 189 22.14 11.21 5.08
C ILE A 189 23.10 10.37 4.23
N ASP A 190 24.05 10.99 3.53
CA ASP A 190 25.10 10.30 2.80
C ASP A 190 25.94 9.38 3.70
N ASP A 191 26.22 9.82 4.91
CA ASP A 191 26.92 9.02 5.93
C ASP A 191 26.13 7.80 6.47
N ILE A 192 24.88 7.54 5.99
CA ILE A 192 24.06 6.39 6.42
C ILE A 192 24.30 5.21 5.48
N GLU A 193 25.13 4.25 5.92
CA GLU A 193 25.51 3.09 5.12
C GLU A 193 24.34 2.17 4.73
N GLU A 194 23.25 2.21 5.48
CA GLU A 194 22.07 1.35 5.28
C GLU A 194 21.12 1.85 4.18
N VAL A 195 21.29 3.07 3.66
CA VAL A 195 20.40 3.71 2.68
C VAL A 195 21.10 3.83 1.33
N GLU A 196 20.46 3.31 0.28
CA GLU A 196 20.94 3.50 -1.10
C GLU A 196 20.54 4.90 -1.60
N ALA A 197 21.45 5.63 -2.23
CA ALA A 197 21.25 7.02 -2.64
C ALA A 197 20.09 7.19 -3.63
N ASP A 198 19.84 6.20 -4.49
CA ASP A 198 18.73 6.19 -5.47
C ASP A 198 17.34 6.05 -4.82
N LEU A 199 17.27 5.70 -3.52
CA LEU A 199 16.02 5.65 -2.74
C LEU A 199 15.73 6.94 -1.98
N VAL A 200 16.59 7.96 -2.10
CA VAL A 200 16.42 9.25 -1.41
C VAL A 200 16.06 10.32 -2.44
N HIS A 201 14.93 10.98 -2.20
CA HIS A 201 14.37 12.00 -3.09
C HIS A 201 14.21 13.31 -2.34
N PHE A 202 15.00 14.32 -2.69
CA PHE A 202 14.88 15.67 -2.15
C PHE A 202 13.91 16.52 -2.97
N ILE A 203 13.06 17.27 -2.29
CA ILE A 203 12.14 18.24 -2.87
C ILE A 203 12.46 19.61 -2.26
N PHE A 204 13.10 20.45 -3.02
CA PHE A 204 13.49 21.78 -2.57
C PHE A 204 12.45 22.81 -3.00
N VAL A 205 11.97 23.62 -2.06
CA VAL A 205 10.99 24.68 -2.30
C VAL A 205 11.54 26.01 -1.82
N SER A 206 11.80 26.94 -2.72
CA SER A 206 12.25 28.30 -2.43
C SER A 206 11.90 29.26 -3.55
N THR A 207 11.82 30.57 -3.25
CA THR A 207 11.75 31.62 -4.26
C THR A 207 13.11 32.06 -4.77
N ASP A 208 14.18 31.67 -4.10
CA ASP A 208 15.57 32.00 -4.40
C ASP A 208 16.16 30.95 -5.35
N GLU A 209 16.57 31.39 -6.52
CA GLU A 209 17.06 30.57 -7.62
C GLU A 209 18.46 30.06 -7.36
N ASP A 210 19.36 30.95 -6.93
CA ASP A 210 20.75 30.60 -6.63
C ASP A 210 20.82 29.56 -5.50
N TYR A 211 19.92 29.72 -4.51
CA TYR A 211 19.75 28.74 -3.45
C TYR A 211 19.32 27.35 -3.99
N LEU A 212 18.32 27.33 -4.90
CA LEU A 212 17.82 26.06 -5.44
C LEU A 212 18.88 25.34 -6.28
N GLU A 213 19.68 26.07 -7.05
CA GLU A 213 20.83 25.50 -7.77
C GLU A 213 21.85 24.89 -6.80
N ASP A 214 22.28 25.66 -5.81
CA ASP A 214 23.29 25.27 -4.80
C ASP A 214 22.91 23.98 -4.06
N VAL A 215 21.66 23.87 -3.58
CA VAL A 215 21.22 22.69 -2.82
C VAL A 215 20.92 21.48 -3.71
N SER A 216 20.53 21.71 -4.97
CA SER A 216 20.34 20.63 -5.93
C SER A 216 21.67 20.04 -6.39
N GLU A 217 22.66 20.88 -6.67
CA GLU A 217 24.02 20.43 -6.98
C GLU A 217 24.59 19.63 -5.82
N GLU A 218 24.46 20.12 -4.58
CA GLU A 218 24.91 19.41 -3.38
C GLU A 218 24.26 18.02 -3.27
N ALA A 219 22.94 17.89 -3.48
CA ALA A 219 22.26 16.60 -3.43
C ALA A 219 22.72 15.65 -4.54
N GLN A 220 22.96 16.19 -5.75
CA GLN A 220 23.42 15.41 -6.91
C GLN A 220 24.87 14.93 -6.74
N ASP A 221 25.74 15.72 -6.09
CA ASP A 221 27.12 15.32 -5.78
C ASP A 221 27.17 14.03 -4.95
N TYR A 222 26.12 13.77 -4.14
CA TYR A 222 25.93 12.52 -3.39
C TYR A 222 25.05 11.49 -4.09
N SER A 223 24.73 11.70 -5.37
CA SER A 223 23.88 10.81 -6.18
C SER A 223 22.44 10.67 -5.68
N PHE A 224 21.94 11.62 -4.89
CA PHE A 224 20.54 11.68 -4.49
C PHE A 224 19.66 12.23 -5.62
N ASN A 225 18.43 11.73 -5.70
CA ASN A 225 17.42 12.32 -6.58
C ASN A 225 16.98 13.68 -6.02
N SER A 226 16.84 14.69 -6.87
CA SER A 226 16.39 16.01 -6.45
C SER A 226 15.41 16.66 -7.42
N ALA A 227 14.43 17.38 -6.88
CA ALA A 227 13.50 18.22 -7.61
C ALA A 227 13.41 19.60 -6.96
N SER A 228 13.46 20.67 -7.74
CA SER A 228 13.45 22.05 -7.26
C SER A 228 12.21 22.81 -7.74
N PHE A 229 11.51 23.46 -6.82
CA PHE A 229 10.31 24.26 -7.10
C PHE A 229 10.56 25.73 -6.77
N LYS A 230 10.65 26.59 -7.79
CA LYS A 230 10.81 28.03 -7.64
C LYS A 230 9.47 28.69 -7.27
N MET A 231 9.08 28.54 -6.02
CA MET A 231 7.85 29.11 -5.48
C MET A 231 7.96 29.31 -3.96
N SER A 232 7.04 30.08 -3.39
CA SER A 232 6.97 30.22 -1.94
C SER A 232 6.43 28.94 -1.29
N ALA A 233 6.75 28.72 -0.01
CA ALA A 233 6.17 27.62 0.76
C ALA A 233 4.63 27.67 0.77
N ASN A 234 4.04 28.87 0.79
CA ASN A 234 2.59 29.05 0.72
C ASN A 234 1.99 28.55 -0.60
N GLU A 235 2.61 28.89 -1.73
CA GLU A 235 2.15 28.43 -3.05
C GLU A 235 2.30 26.92 -3.17
N PHE A 236 3.39 26.35 -2.65
CA PHE A 236 3.58 24.91 -2.61
C PHE A 236 2.49 24.22 -1.78
N ILE A 237 2.21 24.69 -0.56
CA ILE A 237 1.18 24.12 0.31
C ILE A 237 -0.21 24.25 -0.31
N LEU A 238 -0.52 25.39 -0.95
CA LEU A 238 -1.79 25.57 -1.69
C LEU A 238 -1.91 24.59 -2.85
N GLY A 239 -0.83 24.39 -3.61
CA GLY A 239 -0.80 23.40 -4.68
C GLY A 239 -1.02 21.97 -4.18
N VAL A 240 -0.42 21.62 -3.05
CA VAL A 240 -0.67 20.34 -2.36
C VAL A 240 -2.14 20.24 -1.93
N GLU A 241 -2.69 21.29 -1.32
CA GLU A 241 -4.08 21.31 -0.87
C GLU A 241 -5.07 21.19 -2.04
N GLU A 242 -4.83 21.89 -3.14
CA GLU A 242 -5.65 21.80 -4.35
C GLU A 242 -5.60 20.40 -4.97
N THR A 243 -4.42 19.80 -5.04
CA THR A 243 -4.24 18.43 -5.54
C THR A 243 -4.97 17.42 -4.65
N MET A 244 -4.82 17.53 -3.34
CA MET A 244 -5.53 16.68 -2.38
C MET A 244 -7.04 16.94 -2.35
N SER A 245 -7.48 18.17 -2.66
CA SER A 245 -8.90 18.55 -2.67
C SER A 245 -9.58 18.17 -3.98
N SER A 246 -8.89 18.20 -5.10
CA SER A 246 -9.41 17.72 -6.39
C SER A 246 -9.55 16.19 -6.42
N ALA A 247 -8.73 15.47 -5.67
CA ALA A 247 -8.89 14.03 -5.43
C ALA A 247 -10.04 13.70 -4.46
N ALA A 248 -10.56 14.66 -3.70
CA ALA A 248 -11.53 14.42 -2.64
C ALA A 248 -12.71 15.39 -2.72
N SER A 249 -13.82 14.95 -3.31
CA SER A 249 -15.14 15.56 -3.08
C SER A 249 -15.75 15.19 -1.71
N VAL A 250 -15.02 14.46 -0.86
CA VAL A 250 -15.40 14.12 0.54
C VAL A 250 -14.16 14.34 1.40
N PRO A 251 -14.26 14.95 2.61
CA PRO A 251 -13.11 15.05 3.50
C PRO A 251 -12.50 13.67 3.73
N LEU A 252 -11.24 13.46 3.33
CA LEU A 252 -10.48 12.21 3.52
C LEU A 252 -10.41 11.74 4.98
N SER A 253 -10.80 12.59 5.92
CA SER A 253 -10.78 12.32 7.36
C SER A 253 -12.04 11.61 7.89
N SER A 254 -13.15 11.55 7.16
CA SER A 254 -14.38 10.97 7.70
C SER A 254 -14.64 9.55 7.17
N VAL A 255 -14.40 8.58 8.01
CA VAL A 255 -14.77 7.18 7.75
C VAL A 255 -16.22 6.95 8.15
N ILE A 256 -17.11 7.08 7.18
CA ILE A 256 -18.57 6.98 7.38
C ILE A 256 -19.02 5.54 7.10
N VAL A 257 -19.73 4.96 8.05
CA VAL A 257 -20.30 3.61 7.94
C VAL A 257 -21.79 3.61 8.32
N PRO A 258 -22.59 2.67 7.76
CA PRO A 258 -23.98 2.50 8.18
C PRO A 258 -24.11 2.17 9.66
N SER A 259 -25.14 2.70 10.28
CA SER A 259 -25.48 2.48 11.69
C SER A 259 -26.98 2.40 11.88
N LYS A 260 -27.45 1.80 12.95
CA LYS A 260 -28.86 1.85 13.36
C LYS A 260 -28.95 2.58 14.70
N VAL A 261 -29.14 3.88 14.63
CA VAL A 261 -29.52 4.68 15.79
C VAL A 261 -31.04 4.89 15.71
N SER A 262 -31.76 4.61 16.78
CA SER A 262 -33.24 4.78 16.87
C SER A 262 -34.08 3.95 15.87
N GLY A 263 -33.54 2.81 15.38
CA GLY A 263 -34.27 1.91 14.49
C GLY A 263 -34.30 2.31 13.01
N LYS A 264 -33.81 3.49 12.65
CA LYS A 264 -33.60 3.93 11.27
C LYS A 264 -32.15 3.71 10.84
N LEU A 265 -31.94 3.37 9.57
CA LEU A 265 -30.62 3.31 8.97
C LEU A 265 -30.08 4.75 8.90
N ASP A 266 -28.95 4.99 9.53
CA ASP A 266 -28.22 6.25 9.55
C ASP A 266 -26.76 5.98 9.24
N CYS A 267 -25.95 7.01 9.16
CA CYS A 267 -24.51 6.91 8.96
C CYS A 267 -23.79 7.57 10.14
N ILE A 268 -22.74 6.91 10.61
CA ILE A 268 -21.89 7.49 11.66
C ILE A 268 -20.45 7.61 11.19
N ASP A 269 -19.78 8.65 11.65
CA ASP A 269 -18.33 8.81 11.50
C ASP A 269 -17.61 8.01 12.59
N ILE A 270 -16.68 7.16 12.16
CA ILE A 270 -15.85 6.32 13.03
C ILE A 270 -14.36 6.63 12.91
N SER A 271 -13.98 7.74 12.26
CA SER A 271 -12.60 8.12 12.01
C SER A 271 -11.73 8.06 13.26
N SER A 272 -12.28 8.44 14.42
CA SER A 272 -11.58 8.43 15.71
C SER A 272 -11.13 7.04 16.20
N ILE A 273 -11.71 5.96 15.67
CA ILE A 273 -11.39 4.59 16.10
C ILE A 273 -10.72 3.74 15.01
N VAL A 274 -10.59 4.24 13.78
CA VAL A 274 -10.08 3.46 12.63
C VAL A 274 -8.67 2.94 12.87
N SER A 275 -7.75 3.78 13.36
CA SER A 275 -6.40 3.34 13.72
C SER A 275 -6.43 2.23 14.78
N THR A 276 -7.25 2.40 15.81
CA THR A 276 -7.43 1.40 16.87
C THR A 276 -7.99 0.08 16.35
N LEU A 277 -8.89 0.12 15.36
CA LEU A 277 -9.43 -1.07 14.70
C LEU A 277 -8.34 -1.77 13.86
N LYS A 278 -7.50 -1.00 13.17
CA LYS A 278 -6.37 -1.51 12.39
C LYS A 278 -5.36 -2.25 13.28
N ASP A 279 -5.07 -1.74 14.47
CA ASP A 279 -4.23 -2.43 15.47
C ASP A 279 -4.76 -3.82 15.85
N GLY A 280 -6.08 -4.00 15.79
CA GLY A 280 -6.75 -5.31 15.97
C GLY A 280 -6.82 -6.17 14.72
N GLY A 281 -6.20 -5.78 13.61
CA GLY A 281 -6.21 -6.48 12.34
C GLY A 281 -7.48 -6.26 11.50
N LEU A 282 -8.29 -5.24 11.83
CA LEU A 282 -9.55 -4.91 11.15
C LEU A 282 -9.36 -3.75 10.17
N TYR A 283 -9.73 -3.97 8.92
CA TYR A 283 -9.77 -2.93 7.90
C TYR A 283 -11.24 -2.60 7.59
N VAL A 284 -11.64 -1.34 7.73
CA VAL A 284 -13.03 -0.91 7.52
C VAL A 284 -13.26 -0.54 6.06
N VAL A 285 -14.28 -1.14 5.44
CA VAL A 285 -14.74 -0.79 4.09
C VAL A 285 -15.86 0.23 4.20
N HIS A 286 -15.53 1.50 4.05
CA HIS A 286 -16.43 2.63 4.30
C HIS A 286 -17.08 3.18 3.02
N ALA A 287 -18.05 4.07 3.17
CA ALA A 287 -18.88 4.56 2.06
C ALA A 287 -18.08 5.29 0.96
N SER A 288 -17.03 6.03 1.35
CA SER A 288 -16.19 6.82 0.42
C SER A 288 -15.01 6.06 -0.17
N ILE A 289 -14.81 4.78 0.17
CA ILE A 289 -13.71 4.00 -0.38
C ILE A 289 -13.84 3.85 -1.91
N GLY A 290 -12.77 4.09 -2.65
CA GLY A 290 -12.76 4.06 -4.11
C GLY A 290 -13.42 5.27 -4.78
N ALA A 291 -13.73 6.33 -4.03
CA ALA A 291 -14.25 7.59 -4.57
C ALA A 291 -13.10 8.46 -5.09
N THR A 292 -12.33 7.97 -6.03
CA THR A 292 -11.32 8.76 -6.77
C THR A 292 -11.94 9.46 -7.98
N ALA A 293 -11.25 10.48 -8.48
CA ALA A 293 -11.72 11.37 -9.55
C ALA A 293 -12.29 10.63 -10.77
N PRO A 294 -13.38 11.14 -11.36
CA PRO A 294 -14.11 10.44 -12.43
C PRO A 294 -13.36 10.30 -13.77
N ASN A 295 -12.16 10.85 -13.91
CA ASN A 295 -11.52 11.00 -15.22
C ASN A 295 -10.42 9.99 -15.55
N ASP A 296 -9.92 9.20 -14.60
CA ASP A 296 -8.94 8.17 -14.89
C ASP A 296 -9.61 6.80 -15.02
N LEU A 297 -9.91 6.42 -16.26
CA LEU A 297 -10.56 5.15 -16.62
C LEU A 297 -9.57 4.00 -16.80
N SER A 298 -8.26 4.26 -16.68
CA SER A 298 -7.27 3.20 -16.83
C SER A 298 -7.35 2.25 -15.64
N PRO A 299 -7.51 0.94 -15.86
CA PRO A 299 -7.35 -0.03 -14.79
C PRO A 299 -5.88 -0.07 -14.37
N SER A 300 -5.63 -0.38 -13.11
CA SER A 300 -4.27 -0.68 -12.71
C SER A 300 -3.79 -1.94 -13.44
N ASP A 301 -2.68 -1.84 -14.17
CA ASP A 301 -2.09 -2.99 -14.86
C ASP A 301 -1.73 -4.12 -13.90
N THR A 302 -1.52 -3.80 -12.63
CA THR A 302 -1.10 -4.73 -11.58
C THR A 302 -2.15 -5.79 -11.29
N PHE A 303 -3.45 -5.43 -11.29
CA PHE A 303 -4.53 -6.40 -11.07
C PHE A 303 -4.50 -7.55 -12.08
N PHE A 304 -4.40 -7.24 -13.38
CA PHE A 304 -4.34 -8.28 -14.39
C PHE A 304 -3.02 -9.05 -14.39
N ARG A 305 -1.98 -8.52 -13.74
CA ARG A 305 -0.71 -9.21 -13.53
C ARG A 305 -0.70 -10.12 -12.30
N GLY A 306 -1.84 -10.29 -11.62
CA GLY A 306 -2.03 -11.23 -10.53
C GLY A 306 -1.91 -10.62 -9.13
N GLU A 307 -1.85 -9.30 -9.03
CA GLU A 307 -2.00 -8.61 -7.76
C GLU A 307 -3.45 -8.61 -7.28
N ASP A 308 -3.63 -8.35 -6.01
CA ASP A 308 -4.96 -8.21 -5.44
C ASP A 308 -5.63 -6.95 -6.00
N ILE A 309 -6.90 -7.08 -6.42
CA ILE A 309 -7.67 -5.95 -6.95
C ILE A 309 -7.72 -4.79 -5.94
N SER A 310 -7.41 -3.58 -6.39
CA SER A 310 -7.50 -2.37 -5.57
C SER A 310 -8.96 -1.94 -5.36
N TRP A 311 -9.22 -1.11 -4.35
CA TRP A 311 -10.54 -0.53 -4.15
C TRP A 311 -10.93 0.44 -5.27
N ASN A 312 -9.95 1.10 -5.87
CA ASN A 312 -10.14 1.94 -7.04
C ASN A 312 -10.60 1.13 -8.25
N ASP A 313 -9.94 -0.01 -8.56
CA ASP A 313 -10.36 -0.90 -9.64
C ASP A 313 -11.75 -1.48 -9.42
N ILE A 314 -12.08 -1.85 -8.16
CA ILE A 314 -13.44 -2.26 -7.81
C ILE A 314 -14.45 -1.14 -8.04
N SER A 315 -14.14 0.10 -7.66
CA SER A 315 -15.04 1.24 -7.87
C SER A 315 -15.31 1.50 -9.34
N LYS A 316 -14.31 1.30 -10.19
CA LYS A 316 -14.39 1.41 -11.65
C LYS A 316 -15.04 0.18 -12.32
N GLY A 317 -15.27 -0.91 -11.56
CA GLY A 317 -15.82 -2.16 -12.08
C GLY A 317 -14.89 -2.84 -13.10
N VAL A 318 -13.58 -2.85 -12.82
CA VAL A 318 -12.55 -3.43 -13.71
C VAL A 318 -12.76 -4.94 -13.88
N GLU A 319 -13.13 -5.62 -12.81
CA GLU A 319 -13.37 -7.06 -12.82
C GLU A 319 -14.64 -7.44 -13.59
N ALA A 320 -14.69 -8.67 -14.09
CA ALA A 320 -15.88 -9.23 -14.71
C ALA A 320 -16.83 -9.79 -13.66
N THR A 321 -18.12 -9.49 -13.80
CA THR A 321 -19.15 -9.95 -12.88
C THR A 321 -19.34 -11.47 -12.98
N ARG A 322 -19.18 -12.18 -11.86
CA ARG A 322 -19.42 -13.62 -11.78
C ARG A 322 -20.92 -13.94 -11.70
N LYS A 323 -21.33 -15.05 -12.31
CA LYS A 323 -22.75 -15.47 -12.31
C LYS A 323 -23.33 -15.62 -10.91
N ILE A 324 -22.55 -16.11 -9.96
CA ILE A 324 -23.01 -16.36 -8.59
C ILE A 324 -23.11 -15.10 -7.73
N GLN A 325 -22.64 -13.94 -8.18
CA GLN A 325 -22.49 -12.73 -7.38
C GLN A 325 -23.79 -12.26 -6.74
N ASP A 326 -24.86 -12.17 -7.52
CA ASP A 326 -26.16 -11.71 -7.01
C ASP A 326 -26.80 -12.71 -6.05
N ALA A 327 -26.71 -14.01 -6.36
CA ALA A 327 -27.20 -15.07 -5.47
C ALA A 327 -26.44 -15.07 -4.14
N LEU A 328 -25.12 -14.87 -4.19
CA LEU A 328 -24.28 -14.77 -2.99
C LEU A 328 -24.62 -13.52 -2.18
N LYS A 329 -24.80 -12.38 -2.83
CA LYS A 329 -25.20 -11.11 -2.19
C LYS A 329 -26.55 -11.26 -1.46
N ASN A 330 -27.54 -11.89 -2.07
CA ASN A 330 -28.84 -12.14 -1.45
C ASN A 330 -28.72 -13.10 -0.25
N LYS A 331 -27.98 -14.19 -0.37
CA LYS A 331 -27.73 -15.11 0.75
C LYS A 331 -27.04 -14.40 1.93
N ILE A 332 -26.07 -13.51 1.67
CA ILE A 332 -25.40 -12.71 2.71
C ILE A 332 -26.42 -11.77 3.38
N LYS A 333 -27.29 -11.09 2.61
CA LYS A 333 -28.32 -10.22 3.15
C LYS A 333 -29.32 -10.97 4.04
N ASP A 334 -29.74 -12.17 3.66
CA ASP A 334 -30.63 -13.00 4.46
C ASP A 334 -29.95 -13.44 5.77
N ARG A 335 -28.69 -13.84 5.67
CA ARG A 335 -27.91 -14.35 6.82
C ARG A 335 -27.56 -13.27 7.84
N ILE A 336 -27.19 -12.08 7.40
CA ILE A 336 -26.79 -10.98 8.29
C ILE A 336 -27.96 -10.49 9.16
N GLN A 337 -29.19 -10.79 8.76
CA GLN A 337 -30.39 -10.48 9.56
C GLN A 337 -30.58 -11.43 10.75
N LEU A 338 -29.87 -12.53 10.84
CA LEU A 338 -29.98 -13.46 11.97
C LEU A 338 -29.63 -12.77 13.29
N ARG A 339 -30.29 -13.23 14.36
CA ARG A 339 -30.11 -12.63 15.70
C ARG A 339 -28.76 -12.93 16.35
N GLN A 340 -27.99 -13.87 15.81
CA GLN A 340 -26.72 -14.33 16.36
C GLN A 340 -25.62 -14.19 15.32
N SER A 341 -24.39 -14.04 15.79
CA SER A 341 -23.20 -14.14 14.94
C SER A 341 -23.11 -15.53 14.33
N SER A 342 -22.75 -15.58 13.06
CA SER A 342 -22.67 -16.81 12.28
C SER A 342 -21.57 -16.72 11.24
N LYS A 343 -21.28 -17.84 10.57
CA LYS A 343 -20.36 -17.89 9.43
C LYS A 343 -21.08 -18.32 8.15
N PHE A 344 -20.50 -17.90 7.04
CA PHE A 344 -20.83 -18.30 5.69
C PHE A 344 -19.55 -18.66 4.94
N LEU A 345 -19.49 -19.78 4.26
CA LEU A 345 -18.29 -20.28 3.58
C LEU A 345 -18.37 -20.00 2.08
N LEU A 346 -17.40 -19.26 1.56
CA LEU A 346 -17.19 -19.09 0.13
C LEU A 346 -15.96 -19.91 -0.27
N TYR A 347 -16.19 -21.12 -0.75
CA TYR A 347 -15.14 -21.95 -1.33
C TYR A 347 -14.84 -21.51 -2.75
N HIS A 348 -13.59 -21.58 -3.15
CA HIS A 348 -13.22 -21.27 -4.53
C HIS A 348 -12.05 -22.13 -5.01
N ASP A 349 -12.03 -22.39 -6.31
CA ASP A 349 -10.90 -23.02 -6.98
C ASP A 349 -9.72 -22.03 -7.10
N ALA A 350 -8.50 -22.54 -7.27
CA ALA A 350 -7.32 -21.71 -7.49
C ALA A 350 -7.51 -20.88 -8.78
N GLY A 351 -7.33 -19.57 -8.70
CA GLY A 351 -7.52 -18.67 -9.85
C GLY A 351 -8.97 -18.27 -10.15
N ALA A 352 -9.96 -18.80 -9.42
CA ALA A 352 -11.39 -18.48 -9.64
C ALA A 352 -11.79 -17.02 -9.29
N GLY A 353 -10.90 -16.25 -8.63
CA GLY A 353 -11.17 -14.87 -8.23
C GLY A 353 -11.94 -14.74 -6.91
N GLY A 354 -11.71 -15.65 -5.95
CA GLY A 354 -12.38 -15.62 -4.63
C GLY A 354 -12.15 -14.32 -3.87
N THR A 355 -10.91 -13.83 -3.77
CA THR A 355 -10.56 -12.54 -3.16
C THR A 355 -11.22 -11.38 -3.91
N THR A 356 -11.20 -11.36 -5.24
CA THR A 356 -11.85 -10.34 -6.07
C THR A 356 -13.35 -10.28 -5.80
N LEU A 357 -14.03 -11.43 -5.82
CA LEU A 357 -15.46 -11.52 -5.55
C LEU A 357 -15.79 -11.05 -4.12
N SER A 358 -15.00 -11.44 -3.13
CA SER A 358 -15.24 -11.03 -1.74
C SER A 358 -15.06 -9.53 -1.53
N ARG A 359 -14.05 -8.91 -2.15
CA ARG A 359 -13.87 -7.44 -2.13
C ARG A 359 -15.01 -6.73 -2.86
N ARG A 360 -15.48 -7.25 -3.99
CA ARG A 360 -16.68 -6.73 -4.69
C ARG A 360 -17.91 -6.77 -3.80
N LEU A 361 -18.16 -7.87 -3.10
CA LEU A 361 -19.26 -7.98 -2.16
C LEU A 361 -19.14 -7.00 -0.99
N ALA A 362 -17.94 -6.85 -0.44
CA ALA A 362 -17.65 -5.84 0.58
C ALA A 362 -18.00 -4.43 0.08
N TYR A 363 -17.54 -4.11 -1.11
CA TYR A 363 -17.81 -2.81 -1.75
C TYR A 363 -19.29 -2.57 -2.01
N ASP A 364 -19.99 -3.56 -2.56
CA ASP A 364 -21.41 -3.44 -2.88
C ASP A 364 -22.28 -3.27 -1.62
N LEU A 365 -21.92 -3.97 -0.54
CA LEU A 365 -22.71 -3.99 0.70
C LEU A 365 -22.35 -2.87 1.67
N ARG A 366 -21.23 -2.14 1.46
CA ARG A 366 -20.70 -1.11 2.39
C ARG A 366 -21.66 0.06 2.68
N LYS A 367 -22.60 0.31 1.78
CA LYS A 367 -23.63 1.36 1.97
C LYS A 367 -24.87 0.86 2.73
N GLU A 368 -25.04 -0.44 2.85
CA GLU A 368 -26.19 -1.06 3.53
C GLU A 368 -25.81 -1.60 4.92
N TYR A 369 -24.57 -2.08 5.07
CA TYR A 369 -24.04 -2.68 6.30
C TYR A 369 -22.64 -2.13 6.61
N PRO A 370 -22.27 -2.04 7.89
CA PRO A 370 -20.87 -1.87 8.26
C PRO A 370 -20.07 -3.10 7.80
N VAL A 371 -18.98 -2.88 7.08
CA VAL A 371 -18.16 -3.97 6.52
C VAL A 371 -16.73 -3.84 7.03
N VAL A 372 -16.16 -4.95 7.49
CA VAL A 372 -14.75 -5.04 7.88
C VAL A 372 -14.07 -6.23 7.18
N LEU A 373 -12.81 -6.07 6.82
CA LEU A 373 -11.93 -7.18 6.47
C LEU A 373 -11.09 -7.53 7.70
N LEU A 374 -11.06 -8.80 8.07
CA LEU A 374 -10.18 -9.30 9.12
C LEU A 374 -8.90 -9.83 8.47
N ASN A 375 -7.86 -9.00 8.43
CA ASN A 375 -6.59 -9.31 7.78
C ASN A 375 -5.64 -10.09 8.69
N LYS A 376 -5.76 -9.93 10.01
CA LYS A 376 -4.91 -10.58 11.00
C LYS A 376 -5.69 -10.82 12.29
N TYR A 377 -5.41 -11.91 12.96
CA TYR A 377 -5.95 -12.18 14.29
C TYR A 377 -4.87 -11.99 15.37
N ILE A 378 -5.16 -11.18 16.35
CA ILE A 378 -4.33 -10.95 17.54
C ILE A 378 -5.17 -11.27 18.76
N LYS A 379 -4.83 -12.36 19.43
CA LYS A 379 -5.60 -12.90 20.56
C LYS A 379 -5.81 -11.85 21.65
N GLY A 380 -7.05 -11.68 22.08
CA GLY A 380 -7.49 -10.69 23.06
C GLY A 380 -7.74 -9.30 22.45
N VAL A 381 -6.89 -8.85 21.53
CA VAL A 381 -7.00 -7.54 20.91
C VAL A 381 -8.10 -7.52 19.83
N THR A 382 -8.09 -8.48 18.91
CA THR A 382 -9.10 -8.53 17.82
C THR A 382 -10.52 -8.63 18.39
N GLU A 383 -10.74 -9.43 19.44
CA GLU A 383 -12.03 -9.55 20.11
C GLU A 383 -12.49 -8.21 20.69
N GLU A 384 -11.60 -7.51 21.39
CA GLU A 384 -11.89 -6.19 21.95
C GLU A 384 -12.27 -5.19 20.86
N LYS A 385 -11.52 -5.17 19.73
CA LYS A 385 -11.77 -4.23 18.64
C LYS A 385 -13.06 -4.55 17.86
N LEU A 386 -13.42 -5.83 17.71
CA LEU A 386 -14.73 -6.22 17.18
C LEU A 386 -15.86 -5.69 18.06
N HIS A 387 -15.74 -5.82 19.38
CA HIS A 387 -16.72 -5.26 20.32
C HIS A 387 -16.78 -3.74 20.28
N LEU A 388 -15.63 -3.07 20.25
CA LEU A 388 -15.55 -1.61 20.10
C LEU A 388 -16.31 -1.16 18.85
N PHE A 389 -16.05 -1.81 17.71
CA PHE A 389 -16.70 -1.48 16.46
C PHE A 389 -18.21 -1.73 16.51
N TYR A 390 -18.64 -2.92 16.98
CA TYR A 390 -20.07 -3.23 17.11
C TYR A 390 -20.79 -2.26 18.03
N ASN A 391 -20.21 -1.92 19.17
CA ASN A 391 -20.78 -0.96 20.11
C ASN A 391 -20.92 0.44 19.53
N ARG A 392 -20.08 0.80 18.57
CA ARG A 392 -20.17 2.07 17.86
C ARG A 392 -21.27 2.07 16.82
N VAL A 393 -21.35 1.02 15.96
CA VAL A 393 -22.31 0.95 14.84
C VAL A 393 -23.69 0.43 15.24
N LYS A 394 -23.81 -0.40 16.27
CA LYS A 394 -25.04 -0.99 16.82
C LYS A 394 -25.98 -1.65 15.80
N THR A 395 -25.41 -2.14 14.72
CA THR A 395 -26.09 -2.86 13.65
C THR A 395 -25.28 -4.10 13.27
N PRO A 396 -25.90 -5.15 12.66
CA PRO A 396 -25.14 -6.31 12.23
C PRO A 396 -23.99 -5.93 11.30
N VAL A 397 -22.83 -6.53 11.52
CA VAL A 397 -21.59 -6.25 10.81
C VAL A 397 -21.26 -7.41 9.88
N LEU A 398 -20.88 -7.10 8.66
CA LEU A 398 -20.30 -8.06 7.72
C LEU A 398 -18.77 -8.08 7.92
N ALA A 399 -18.23 -9.22 8.34
CA ALA A 399 -16.80 -9.44 8.47
C ALA A 399 -16.34 -10.42 7.38
N ILE A 400 -15.46 -9.99 6.48
CA ILE A 400 -14.88 -10.85 5.44
C ILE A 400 -13.49 -11.29 5.90
N VAL A 401 -13.21 -12.58 5.76
CA VAL A 401 -11.99 -13.21 6.28
C VAL A 401 -11.45 -14.20 5.25
N GLU A 402 -10.20 -14.05 4.89
CA GLU A 402 -9.50 -15.06 4.09
C GLU A 402 -8.94 -16.16 5.02
N ALA A 403 -9.28 -17.43 4.74
CA ALA A 403 -8.85 -18.57 5.55
C ALA A 403 -7.32 -18.75 5.57
N SER A 404 -6.60 -18.22 4.58
CA SER A 404 -5.13 -18.16 4.56
C SER A 404 -4.54 -17.21 5.63
N LYS A 405 -5.30 -16.19 6.03
CA LYS A 405 -4.87 -15.18 7.02
C LYS A 405 -5.30 -15.54 8.45
N VAL A 406 -6.51 -16.07 8.60
CA VAL A 406 -7.08 -16.42 9.92
C VAL A 406 -7.72 -17.81 9.87
N ASN A 407 -7.29 -18.69 10.74
CA ASN A 407 -7.76 -20.08 10.80
C ASN A 407 -9.26 -20.17 11.17
N ILE A 408 -9.98 -21.08 10.54
CA ILE A 408 -11.42 -21.32 10.77
C ILE A 408 -11.74 -21.60 12.25
N THR A 409 -10.90 -22.36 12.95
CA THR A 409 -11.08 -22.63 14.38
C THR A 409 -11.04 -21.37 15.23
N THR A 410 -10.19 -20.40 14.85
CA THR A 410 -10.13 -19.07 15.46
C THR A 410 -11.41 -18.29 15.20
N ILE A 411 -11.96 -18.36 13.98
CA ILE A 411 -13.22 -17.68 13.63
C ILE A 411 -14.38 -18.28 14.43
N ASP A 412 -14.39 -19.60 14.65
CA ASP A 412 -15.40 -20.23 15.50
C ASP A 412 -15.31 -19.76 16.98
N ALA A 413 -14.10 -19.49 17.46
CA ALA A 413 -13.91 -18.90 18.77
C ALA A 413 -14.39 -17.45 18.82
N LEU A 414 -14.11 -16.65 17.77
CA LEU A 414 -14.61 -15.27 17.64
C LEU A 414 -16.14 -15.23 17.60
N ILE A 415 -16.79 -16.12 16.88
CA ILE A 415 -18.26 -16.22 16.81
C ILE A 415 -18.83 -16.49 18.21
N ARG A 416 -18.26 -17.44 18.95
CA ARG A 416 -18.68 -17.71 20.34
C ARG A 416 -18.53 -16.50 21.24
N ASN A 417 -17.39 -15.80 21.15
CA ASN A 417 -17.11 -14.58 21.89
C ASN A 417 -18.12 -13.46 21.54
N CYS A 418 -18.35 -13.21 20.25
CA CYS A 418 -19.35 -12.23 19.79
C CYS A 418 -20.74 -12.54 20.31
N ASN A 419 -21.17 -13.82 20.24
CA ASN A 419 -22.48 -14.24 20.74
C ASN A 419 -22.62 -14.08 22.26
N SER A 420 -21.59 -14.41 23.03
CA SER A 420 -21.56 -14.19 24.50
C SER A 420 -21.73 -12.72 24.86
N ASN A 421 -21.19 -11.82 24.05
CA ASN A 421 -21.27 -10.37 24.24
C ASN A 421 -22.42 -9.71 23.45
N LYS A 422 -23.34 -10.49 22.90
CA LYS A 422 -24.51 -10.02 22.12
C LYS A 422 -24.15 -9.15 20.90
N ALA A 423 -22.93 -9.24 20.41
CA ALA A 423 -22.51 -8.61 19.19
C ALA A 423 -22.93 -9.47 17.98
N ARG A 424 -23.32 -8.83 16.87
CA ARG A 424 -23.85 -9.52 15.69
C ARG A 424 -22.91 -9.34 14.51
N PHE A 425 -22.24 -10.43 14.13
CA PHE A 425 -21.35 -10.49 12.98
C PHE A 425 -21.74 -11.65 12.06
N LEU A 426 -21.73 -11.39 10.75
CA LEU A 426 -21.67 -12.44 9.77
C LEU A 426 -20.23 -12.53 9.24
N PHE A 427 -19.54 -13.62 9.56
CA PHE A 427 -18.20 -13.91 9.04
C PHE A 427 -18.31 -14.63 7.71
N VAL A 428 -17.99 -13.96 6.61
CA VAL A 428 -17.84 -14.59 5.29
C VAL A 428 -16.40 -15.05 5.15
N ILE A 429 -16.20 -16.36 5.21
CA ILE A 429 -14.89 -17.00 5.14
C ILE A 429 -14.62 -17.39 3.69
N VAL A 430 -13.57 -16.81 3.12
CA VAL A 430 -13.10 -17.09 1.77
C VAL A 430 -12.01 -18.13 1.83
N GLU A 431 -12.26 -19.31 1.29
CA GLU A 431 -11.35 -20.45 1.40
C GLU A 431 -11.09 -21.09 0.04
N ARG A 432 -9.79 -21.17 -0.30
CA ARG A 432 -9.35 -21.91 -1.48
C ARG A 432 -9.45 -23.41 -1.22
N HIS A 433 -10.10 -24.11 -2.13
CA HIS A 433 -10.28 -25.57 -2.05
C HIS A 433 -9.57 -26.28 -3.18
N ASN A 434 -8.71 -27.23 -2.86
CA ASN A 434 -7.91 -27.96 -3.85
C ASN A 434 -8.56 -29.28 -4.31
N LYS A 435 -9.77 -29.60 -3.84
CA LYS A 435 -10.50 -30.81 -4.24
C LYS A 435 -11.99 -30.51 -4.35
N LYS A 436 -12.67 -31.08 -5.35
CA LYS A 436 -14.13 -31.16 -5.42
C LYS A 436 -14.66 -32.01 -4.26
N VAL A 437 -14.74 -31.41 -3.09
CA VAL A 437 -15.43 -32.05 -1.96
C VAL A 437 -16.93 -31.92 -2.23
N GLY A 438 -17.67 -33.01 -2.12
CA GLY A 438 -19.11 -32.96 -2.16
C GLY A 438 -19.62 -32.05 -1.04
N LEU A 439 -20.01 -30.83 -1.38
CA LEU A 439 -20.49 -29.82 -0.44
C LEU A 439 -21.88 -30.22 0.01
N SER A 440 -22.00 -30.86 1.16
CA SER A 440 -23.26 -31.38 1.69
C SER A 440 -24.18 -30.31 2.28
N ASP A 441 -23.67 -29.10 2.58
CA ASP A 441 -24.48 -28.01 3.15
C ASP A 441 -24.57 -26.82 2.21
N GLN A 442 -25.53 -26.85 1.28
CA GLN A 442 -25.76 -25.73 0.35
C GLN A 442 -26.36 -24.47 0.99
N GLN A 443 -26.81 -24.52 2.24
CA GLN A 443 -27.40 -23.36 2.91
C GLN A 443 -26.30 -22.43 3.45
N ASN A 444 -25.18 -22.98 3.91
CA ASN A 444 -24.10 -22.25 4.58
C ASN A 444 -22.84 -22.08 3.74
N ASN A 445 -22.85 -22.57 2.51
CA ASN A 445 -21.67 -22.50 1.65
C ASN A 445 -22.04 -22.27 0.16
N ILE A 446 -21.09 -21.72 -0.55
CA ILE A 446 -21.11 -21.59 -2.01
C ILE A 446 -19.71 -21.94 -2.52
N HIS A 447 -19.66 -22.56 -3.70
CA HIS A 447 -18.42 -22.83 -4.42
C HIS A 447 -18.34 -21.98 -5.69
N LEU A 448 -17.21 -21.29 -5.85
CA LEU A 448 -16.83 -20.51 -7.03
C LEU A 448 -15.83 -21.32 -7.86
N SER A 449 -16.26 -21.76 -9.05
CA SER A 449 -15.38 -22.47 -9.99
C SER A 449 -14.39 -21.54 -10.67
N ASP A 450 -13.24 -22.06 -11.06
CA ASP A 450 -12.26 -21.40 -11.93
C ASP A 450 -12.72 -21.28 -13.38
N THR A 451 -13.70 -22.10 -13.79
CA THR A 451 -14.31 -22.08 -15.14
C THR A 451 -15.58 -21.24 -15.18
N MET A 452 -16.01 -20.87 -16.40
CA MET A 452 -17.25 -20.12 -16.62
C MET A 452 -18.46 -21.02 -16.47
N ALA A 453 -19.53 -20.51 -15.85
CA ALA A 453 -20.75 -21.26 -15.63
C ALA A 453 -21.62 -21.41 -16.91
N ASP A 454 -21.64 -20.38 -17.76
CA ASP A 454 -22.42 -20.31 -18.98
C ASP A 454 -21.87 -19.28 -19.99
N SER A 455 -22.53 -19.18 -21.14
CA SER A 455 -22.19 -18.28 -22.21
C SER A 455 -22.30 -16.80 -21.81
N ASP A 456 -23.25 -16.45 -20.96
CA ASP A 456 -23.41 -15.05 -20.51
C ASP A 456 -22.27 -14.62 -19.58
N GLU A 457 -21.81 -15.50 -18.69
CA GLU A 457 -20.64 -15.24 -17.88
C GLU A 457 -19.39 -15.11 -18.74
N LYS A 458 -19.19 -16.05 -19.69
CA LYS A 458 -18.09 -15.98 -20.67
C LYS A 458 -18.10 -14.65 -21.42
N ASN A 459 -19.26 -14.21 -21.94
CA ASN A 459 -19.39 -12.96 -22.67
C ASN A 459 -19.01 -11.73 -21.81
N ARG A 460 -19.33 -11.73 -20.51
CA ARG A 460 -18.88 -10.65 -19.61
C ARG A 460 -17.36 -10.55 -19.52
N PHE A 461 -16.67 -11.69 -19.45
CA PHE A 461 -15.20 -11.72 -19.47
C PHE A 461 -14.65 -11.27 -20.82
N VAL A 462 -15.18 -11.79 -21.93
CA VAL A 462 -14.80 -11.39 -23.30
C VAL A 462 -14.92 -9.87 -23.46
N ASN A 463 -16.02 -9.27 -22.99
CA ASN A 463 -16.21 -7.82 -23.05
C ASN A 463 -15.13 -7.05 -22.28
N LYS A 464 -14.69 -7.56 -21.11
CA LYS A 464 -13.59 -6.94 -20.35
C LYS A 464 -12.25 -7.07 -21.10
N VAL A 465 -11.95 -8.23 -21.69
CA VAL A 465 -10.75 -8.37 -22.53
C VAL A 465 -10.82 -7.41 -23.72
N THR A 466 -11.96 -7.30 -24.40
CA THR A 466 -12.14 -6.37 -25.52
C THR A 466 -11.91 -4.92 -25.12
N LEU A 467 -12.26 -4.57 -23.87
CA LEU A 467 -12.09 -3.22 -23.34
C LEU A 467 -10.63 -2.91 -22.98
N TYR A 468 -9.92 -3.88 -22.39
CA TYR A 468 -8.62 -3.63 -21.77
C TYR A 468 -7.42 -4.23 -22.52
N ALA A 469 -7.60 -5.27 -23.34
CA ALA A 469 -6.49 -5.85 -24.09
C ALA A 469 -6.05 -4.96 -25.25
N GLN A 470 -4.73 -4.78 -25.39
CA GLN A 470 -4.13 -4.03 -26.49
C GLN A 470 -4.21 -4.82 -27.80
N ASN A 471 -4.18 -6.14 -27.75
CA ASN A 471 -4.18 -7.03 -28.93
C ASN A 471 -5.44 -7.90 -28.96
N LYS A 472 -6.28 -7.70 -29.98
CA LYS A 472 -7.58 -8.39 -30.10
C LYS A 472 -7.53 -9.69 -30.90
N SER A 473 -6.36 -10.11 -31.40
CA SER A 473 -6.21 -11.26 -32.30
C SER A 473 -6.55 -12.61 -31.65
N ASP A 474 -6.35 -12.74 -30.34
CA ASP A 474 -6.51 -14.03 -29.64
C ASP A 474 -7.96 -14.32 -29.24
N MET A 475 -8.84 -13.33 -29.40
CA MET A 475 -10.27 -13.44 -29.05
C MET A 475 -11.03 -14.47 -29.91
N VAL A 476 -10.59 -14.69 -31.15
CA VAL A 476 -11.29 -15.58 -32.12
C VAL A 476 -11.23 -17.04 -31.67
N GLU A 477 -10.19 -17.44 -30.94
CA GLU A 477 -10.09 -18.82 -30.45
C GLU A 477 -10.98 -19.10 -29.24
N TRP A 478 -11.20 -18.11 -28.37
CA TRP A 478 -12.06 -18.28 -27.21
C TRP A 478 -13.55 -18.38 -27.58
N ASP A 479 -13.97 -17.70 -28.62
CA ASP A 479 -15.34 -17.84 -29.11
C ASP A 479 -15.71 -19.27 -29.50
N LYS A 480 -14.69 -20.06 -29.89
CA LYS A 480 -14.86 -21.48 -30.25
C LYS A 480 -14.93 -22.42 -29.04
N LYS A 481 -14.42 -22.02 -27.87
CA LYS A 481 -14.43 -22.86 -26.67
C LYS A 481 -15.78 -22.79 -25.98
N SER A 482 -16.25 -23.91 -25.44
CA SER A 482 -17.42 -23.91 -24.54
C SER A 482 -17.09 -23.21 -23.21
N PRO A 483 -18.07 -22.62 -22.51
CA PRO A 483 -17.81 -21.86 -21.27
C PRO A 483 -17.01 -22.64 -20.22
N ASN A 484 -17.31 -23.91 -20.02
CA ASN A 484 -16.64 -24.80 -19.08
C ASN A 484 -15.19 -25.18 -19.45
N GLN A 485 -14.73 -24.76 -20.64
CA GLN A 485 -13.34 -24.90 -21.11
C GLN A 485 -12.56 -23.59 -20.99
N CYS A 486 -13.19 -22.51 -20.54
CA CYS A 486 -12.55 -21.21 -20.34
C CYS A 486 -12.30 -21.00 -18.85
N GLU A 487 -11.03 -20.90 -18.47
CA GLU A 487 -10.62 -20.55 -17.09
C GLU A 487 -10.53 -19.03 -16.92
N VAL A 488 -10.81 -18.52 -15.69
CA VAL A 488 -10.74 -17.07 -15.37
C VAL A 488 -9.35 -16.51 -15.64
N ILE A 489 -8.32 -17.28 -15.37
CA ILE A 489 -6.93 -16.87 -15.55
C ILE A 489 -6.57 -16.64 -17.04
N ASP A 490 -7.19 -17.36 -17.98
CA ASP A 490 -6.93 -17.19 -19.42
C ASP A 490 -7.23 -15.73 -19.85
N PHE A 491 -8.27 -15.14 -19.25
CA PHE A 491 -8.67 -13.76 -19.55
C PHE A 491 -7.70 -12.73 -18.95
N SER A 492 -7.17 -13.00 -17.77
CA SER A 492 -6.15 -12.12 -17.16
C SER A 492 -4.85 -12.12 -17.98
N LEU A 493 -4.41 -13.29 -18.43
CA LEU A 493 -3.21 -13.43 -19.27
C LEU A 493 -3.37 -12.73 -20.61
N ALA A 494 -4.56 -12.80 -21.22
CA ALA A 494 -4.82 -12.14 -22.48
C ALA A 494 -4.83 -10.60 -22.38
N ILE A 495 -5.33 -10.06 -21.27
CA ILE A 495 -5.31 -8.60 -21.04
C ILE A 495 -3.88 -8.10 -20.88
N CYS A 496 -3.03 -8.86 -20.19
CA CYS A 496 -1.63 -8.49 -19.94
C CYS A 496 -0.75 -8.48 -21.20
N ASN A 497 -1.28 -8.83 -22.35
CA ASN A 497 -0.52 -8.91 -23.62
C ASN A 497 0.79 -9.70 -23.47
N ASP A 498 0.87 -10.58 -22.50
CA ASP A 498 1.91 -11.58 -22.44
C ASP A 498 1.72 -12.44 -23.69
N ASP A 499 2.77 -12.67 -24.47
CA ASP A 499 2.76 -13.50 -25.69
C ASP A 499 2.18 -14.90 -25.42
N PHE A 500 0.92 -14.93 -24.98
CA PHE A 500 0.16 -16.13 -24.64
C PHE A 500 -0.33 -16.79 -25.94
N LYS A 501 0.65 -17.29 -26.71
CA LYS A 501 0.39 -18.13 -27.88
C LYS A 501 0.12 -19.59 -27.52
N GLN A 502 0.03 -19.88 -26.22
CA GLN A 502 0.02 -21.25 -25.76
C GLN A 502 -1.37 -21.65 -25.28
N GLU A 503 -1.80 -22.83 -25.66
CA GLU A 503 -3.15 -23.34 -25.39
C GLU A 503 -3.40 -23.67 -23.90
N LYS A 504 -2.32 -23.77 -23.08
CA LYS A 504 -2.39 -24.22 -21.68
C LYS A 504 -1.41 -23.49 -20.77
N ILE A 505 -1.84 -23.24 -19.53
CA ILE A 505 -1.02 -22.61 -18.49
C ILE A 505 0.27 -23.38 -18.21
N GLU A 506 0.24 -24.70 -18.26
CA GLU A 506 1.40 -25.56 -18.05
C GLU A 506 2.49 -25.27 -19.10
N GLN A 507 2.10 -25.02 -20.35
CA GLN A 507 3.03 -24.67 -21.43
C GLN A 507 3.59 -23.27 -21.24
N TYR A 508 2.78 -22.31 -20.79
CA TYR A 508 3.22 -20.96 -20.46
C TYR A 508 4.29 -20.98 -19.36
N VAL A 509 4.00 -21.65 -18.26
CA VAL A 509 4.93 -21.78 -17.13
C VAL A 509 6.21 -22.51 -17.56
N SER A 510 6.09 -23.60 -18.32
CA SER A 510 7.25 -24.35 -18.84
C SER A 510 8.11 -23.50 -19.79
N TYR A 511 7.50 -22.68 -20.64
CA TYR A 511 8.20 -21.78 -21.54
C TYR A 511 9.07 -20.79 -20.76
N TYR A 512 8.50 -20.05 -19.80
CA TYR A 512 9.28 -19.08 -19.03
C TYR A 512 10.30 -19.74 -18.08
N ASN A 513 9.99 -20.90 -17.51
CA ASN A 513 10.95 -21.66 -16.72
C ASN A 513 12.21 -22.05 -17.53
N SER A 514 12.09 -22.24 -18.86
CA SER A 514 13.23 -22.58 -19.70
C SER A 514 14.29 -21.47 -19.82
N PHE A 515 13.93 -20.23 -19.48
CA PHE A 515 14.86 -19.09 -19.47
C PHE A 515 15.55 -18.90 -18.12
N LEU A 516 15.14 -19.62 -17.08
CA LEU A 516 15.68 -19.47 -15.74
C LEU A 516 16.89 -20.40 -15.53
N SER A 517 17.87 -19.90 -14.79
CA SER A 517 18.98 -20.72 -14.28
C SER A 517 18.48 -21.81 -13.35
N PRO A 518 19.28 -22.87 -13.10
CA PRO A 518 18.91 -23.93 -12.17
C PRO A 518 18.54 -23.42 -10.76
N SER A 519 19.25 -22.41 -10.25
CA SER A 519 18.97 -21.80 -8.94
C SER A 519 17.63 -21.08 -8.89
N LEU A 520 17.27 -20.34 -9.96
CA LEU A 520 15.96 -19.68 -10.06
C LEU A 520 14.83 -20.68 -10.29
N ASN A 521 15.04 -21.73 -11.07
CA ASN A 521 14.07 -22.82 -11.22
C ASN A 521 13.78 -23.52 -9.88
N GLU A 522 14.82 -23.77 -9.09
CA GLU A 522 14.69 -24.34 -7.74
C GLU A 522 13.95 -23.38 -6.82
N PHE A 523 14.23 -22.08 -6.89
CA PHE A 523 13.51 -21.06 -6.17
C PHE A 523 12.01 -21.02 -6.53
N VAL A 524 11.67 -20.99 -7.83
CA VAL A 524 10.29 -21.05 -8.33
C VAL A 524 9.57 -22.29 -7.82
N LEU A 525 10.23 -23.44 -7.84
CA LEU A 525 9.66 -24.70 -7.34
C LEU A 525 9.33 -24.61 -5.84
N TYR A 526 10.27 -24.16 -5.01
CA TYR A 526 10.03 -24.08 -3.56
C TYR A 526 8.97 -23.04 -3.20
N VAL A 527 9.01 -21.86 -3.82
CA VAL A 527 7.96 -20.85 -3.62
C VAL A 527 6.59 -21.39 -4.01
N SER A 528 6.50 -22.07 -5.16
CA SER A 528 5.26 -22.67 -5.64
C SER A 528 4.75 -23.78 -4.72
N MET A 529 5.64 -24.62 -4.22
CA MET A 529 5.31 -25.70 -3.30
C MET A 529 4.79 -25.16 -1.96
N ILE A 530 5.52 -24.23 -1.36
CA ILE A 530 5.10 -23.64 -0.08
C ILE A 530 3.76 -22.91 -0.24
N TYR A 531 3.62 -22.12 -1.29
CA TYR A 531 2.38 -21.38 -1.58
C TYR A 531 1.19 -22.31 -1.86
N HIS A 532 1.39 -23.41 -2.58
CA HIS A 532 0.32 -24.38 -2.87
C HIS A 532 -0.32 -24.91 -1.59
N TYR A 533 0.50 -25.29 -0.59
CA TYR A 533 0.01 -25.88 0.65
C TYR A 533 -0.37 -24.86 1.73
N SER A 534 0.37 -23.76 1.85
CA SER A 534 0.16 -22.77 2.91
C SER A 534 -0.70 -21.58 2.52
N GLN A 535 -0.76 -21.27 1.22
CA GLN A 535 -1.36 -20.06 0.64
C GLN A 535 -0.76 -18.75 1.20
N LYS A 536 0.50 -18.83 1.66
CA LYS A 536 1.24 -17.69 2.20
C LYS A 536 2.40 -17.34 1.28
N GLU A 537 2.72 -16.05 1.25
CA GLU A 537 3.93 -15.56 0.62
C GLU A 537 5.17 -16.10 1.35
N VAL A 538 6.28 -16.17 0.64
CA VAL A 538 7.51 -16.80 1.11
C VAL A 538 8.65 -15.78 1.10
N PRO A 539 9.32 -15.52 2.24
CA PRO A 539 10.47 -14.63 2.30
C PRO A 539 11.64 -15.15 1.46
N ASP A 540 12.25 -14.30 0.64
CA ASP A 540 13.43 -14.66 -0.17
C ASP A 540 14.66 -15.03 0.68
N LEU A 541 14.76 -14.45 1.87
CA LEU A 541 15.83 -14.77 2.84
C LEU A 541 15.96 -16.25 3.17
N ILE A 542 14.87 -17.02 3.09
CA ILE A 542 14.90 -18.48 3.31
C ILE A 542 15.79 -19.15 2.26
N PHE A 543 15.84 -18.61 1.06
CA PHE A 543 16.53 -19.18 -0.10
C PHE A 543 17.85 -18.49 -0.44
N ARG A 544 18.35 -17.60 0.41
CA ARG A 544 19.59 -16.84 0.15
C ARG A 544 20.78 -17.70 -0.28
N ASN A 545 20.85 -18.94 0.19
CA ASN A 545 21.94 -19.88 -0.13
C ASN A 545 21.88 -20.43 -1.55
N LEU A 546 20.77 -20.28 -2.26
CA LEU A 546 20.67 -20.62 -3.69
C LEU A 546 21.43 -19.63 -4.59
N PHE A 547 21.59 -18.38 -4.12
CA PHE A 547 22.12 -17.28 -4.92
C PHE A 547 23.53 -16.94 -4.47
N LYS A 548 24.52 -17.45 -5.24
CA LYS A 548 25.95 -17.27 -4.96
C LYS A 548 26.65 -16.77 -6.22
N LYS A 549 27.63 -15.87 -6.03
CA LYS A 549 28.58 -15.46 -7.06
C LYS A 549 29.99 -15.74 -6.51
N ASP A 550 30.79 -16.49 -7.27
CA ASP A 550 32.14 -16.89 -6.86
C ASP A 550 32.22 -17.55 -5.46
N GLY A 551 31.18 -18.33 -5.12
CA GLY A 551 31.05 -19.00 -3.82
C GLY A 551 30.52 -18.14 -2.67
N VAL A 552 30.34 -16.83 -2.89
CA VAL A 552 29.82 -15.89 -1.89
C VAL A 552 28.30 -15.76 -2.04
N VAL A 553 27.57 -15.78 -0.92
CA VAL A 553 26.12 -15.54 -0.92
C VAL A 553 25.85 -14.06 -1.20
N ILE A 554 25.11 -13.79 -2.28
CA ILE A 554 24.79 -12.39 -2.71
C ILE A 554 23.31 -12.03 -2.52
N GLY A 555 22.44 -13.01 -2.22
CA GLY A 555 20.99 -12.83 -2.15
C GLY A 555 20.31 -12.71 -3.52
N LEU A 556 18.97 -12.90 -3.50
CA LEU A 556 18.16 -12.94 -4.73
C LEU A 556 18.19 -11.60 -5.49
N GLN A 557 17.95 -10.48 -4.81
CA GLN A 557 17.86 -9.16 -5.44
C GLN A 557 19.16 -8.78 -6.19
N LYS A 558 20.29 -8.97 -5.53
CA LYS A 558 21.59 -8.71 -6.16
C LYS A 558 21.90 -9.69 -7.28
N TYR A 559 21.42 -10.93 -7.21
CA TYR A 559 21.51 -11.90 -8.27
C TYR A 559 20.73 -11.43 -9.51
N LEU A 560 19.47 -11.01 -9.33
CA LEU A 560 18.58 -10.57 -10.41
C LEU A 560 19.11 -9.32 -11.12
N ARG A 561 19.61 -8.32 -10.41
CA ARG A 561 20.24 -7.12 -11.01
C ARG A 561 21.34 -7.44 -12.02
N SER A 562 22.03 -8.57 -11.87
CA SER A 562 23.07 -9.02 -12.82
C SER A 562 22.56 -9.96 -13.91
N HIS A 563 21.26 -10.33 -13.91
CA HIS A 563 20.65 -11.32 -14.81
C HIS A 563 19.29 -10.86 -15.32
N HIS A 564 19.25 -9.72 -15.99
CA HIS A 564 18.02 -9.00 -16.38
C HIS A 564 17.03 -9.83 -17.21
N SER A 565 17.52 -10.71 -18.11
CA SER A 565 16.64 -11.60 -18.90
C SER A 565 15.96 -12.67 -18.03
N GLU A 566 16.67 -13.19 -17.03
CA GLU A 566 16.13 -14.17 -16.09
C GLU A 566 15.14 -13.50 -15.13
N GLU A 567 15.42 -12.27 -14.72
CA GLU A 567 14.52 -11.45 -13.91
C GLU A 567 13.17 -11.25 -14.60
N GLN A 568 13.17 -10.83 -15.86
CA GLN A 568 11.94 -10.68 -16.63
C GLN A 568 11.15 -11.99 -16.75
N ALA A 569 11.82 -13.12 -16.99
CA ALA A 569 11.18 -14.43 -17.04
C ALA A 569 10.61 -14.84 -15.66
N LEU A 570 11.33 -14.56 -14.57
CA LEU A 570 10.89 -14.84 -13.21
C LEU A 570 9.59 -14.10 -12.89
N TYR A 571 9.50 -12.80 -13.20
CA TYR A 571 8.30 -12.00 -12.96
C TYR A 571 7.10 -12.37 -13.84
N LYS A 572 7.29 -13.19 -14.87
CA LYS A 572 6.16 -13.81 -15.60
C LYS A 572 5.50 -14.93 -14.78
N ILE A 573 6.22 -15.58 -13.88
CA ILE A 573 5.75 -16.72 -13.09
C ILE A 573 5.46 -16.35 -11.64
N LEU A 574 6.35 -15.58 -11.02
CA LEU A 574 6.24 -15.12 -9.63
C LEU A 574 5.95 -13.62 -9.56
N SER A 575 5.38 -13.19 -8.46
CA SER A 575 5.29 -11.80 -8.04
C SER A 575 5.90 -11.64 -6.65
N ASN A 576 6.44 -10.46 -6.37
CA ASN A 576 6.88 -10.09 -5.04
C ASN A 576 5.93 -9.08 -4.42
N VAL A 577 5.84 -9.13 -3.11
CA VAL A 577 5.15 -8.15 -2.27
C VAL A 577 6.05 -7.86 -1.07
N THR A 578 5.93 -6.68 -0.51
CA THR A 578 6.63 -6.38 0.74
C THR A 578 5.76 -6.77 1.93
N ASP A 579 6.36 -7.25 3.00
CA ASP A 579 5.60 -7.55 4.22
C ASP A 579 4.96 -6.27 4.81
N GLU A 580 3.99 -6.46 5.73
CA GLU A 580 3.27 -5.34 6.37
C GLU A 580 4.21 -4.38 7.16
N ALA A 581 5.42 -4.81 7.49
CA ALA A 581 6.42 -4.02 8.18
C ALA A 581 7.40 -3.31 7.21
N GLY A 582 7.29 -3.55 5.89
CA GLY A 582 8.22 -3.03 4.88
C GLY A 582 9.63 -3.64 4.95
N LYS A 583 9.83 -4.71 5.72
CA LYS A 583 11.16 -5.24 6.08
C LYS A 583 11.63 -6.42 5.24
N GLN A 584 10.72 -7.10 4.57
CA GLN A 584 11.06 -8.33 3.84
C GLN A 584 10.32 -8.40 2.52
N THR A 585 11.05 -8.75 1.47
CA THR A 585 10.45 -9.11 0.19
C THR A 585 9.87 -10.53 0.31
N LEU A 586 8.58 -10.62 0.07
CA LEU A 586 7.83 -11.87 0.07
C LEU A 586 7.49 -12.26 -1.36
N TRP A 587 7.63 -13.54 -1.70
CA TRP A 587 7.39 -14.05 -3.03
C TRP A 587 6.20 -15.00 -3.05
N ARG A 588 5.41 -14.93 -4.11
CA ARG A 588 4.31 -15.86 -4.39
C ARG A 588 4.21 -16.13 -5.89
N PRO A 589 3.59 -17.23 -6.32
CA PRO A 589 3.18 -17.36 -7.72
C PRO A 589 2.29 -16.17 -8.14
N ARG A 590 2.55 -15.62 -9.30
CA ARG A 590 1.77 -14.51 -9.88
C ARG A 590 0.26 -14.82 -9.88
N TYR A 591 -0.05 -16.07 -10.19
CA TYR A 591 -1.40 -16.61 -10.03
C TYR A 591 -1.33 -17.93 -9.25
N ALA A 592 -2.32 -18.19 -8.40
CA ALA A 592 -2.37 -19.43 -7.63
C ALA A 592 -2.30 -20.70 -8.52
N ARG A 593 -2.88 -20.64 -9.72
CA ARG A 593 -2.86 -21.73 -10.71
C ARG A 593 -1.45 -22.00 -11.26
N PHE A 594 -0.55 -21.02 -11.25
CA PHE A 594 0.87 -21.23 -11.65
C PHE A 594 1.60 -22.15 -10.68
N ALA A 595 1.29 -22.08 -9.37
CA ALA A 595 1.85 -23.03 -8.42
C ALA A 595 1.50 -24.48 -8.81
N ASP A 596 0.25 -24.72 -9.18
CA ASP A 596 -0.22 -26.04 -9.61
C ASP A 596 0.50 -26.49 -10.89
N ALA A 597 0.67 -25.60 -11.86
CA ALA A 597 1.34 -25.90 -13.12
C ALA A 597 2.84 -26.20 -12.93
N VAL A 598 3.54 -25.42 -12.07
CA VAL A 598 4.94 -25.70 -11.71
C VAL A 598 5.08 -27.08 -11.07
N LEU A 599 4.23 -27.40 -10.10
CA LEU A 599 4.28 -28.69 -9.40
C LEU A 599 3.96 -29.86 -10.34
N GLN A 600 2.97 -29.71 -11.22
CA GLN A 600 2.63 -30.73 -12.21
C GLN A 600 3.79 -30.99 -13.18
N SER A 601 4.48 -29.93 -13.65
CA SER A 601 5.61 -30.07 -14.57
C SER A 601 6.76 -30.88 -13.93
N VAL A 602 7.02 -30.67 -12.64
CA VAL A 602 8.10 -31.38 -11.91
C VAL A 602 7.66 -32.79 -11.50
N CYS A 603 6.44 -32.95 -11.01
CA CYS A 603 5.95 -34.24 -10.52
C CYS A 603 5.66 -35.24 -11.64
N SER A 604 5.28 -34.77 -12.86
CA SER A 604 5.05 -35.65 -14.00
C SER A 604 6.33 -36.33 -14.50
N VAL A 605 7.49 -35.70 -14.31
CA VAL A 605 8.80 -36.23 -14.72
C VAL A 605 9.40 -37.19 -13.68
N GLY A 606 9.00 -37.07 -12.40
CA GLY A 606 9.63 -37.80 -11.27
C GLY A 606 8.79 -38.88 -10.59
N GLY A 607 7.58 -39.15 -11.03
CA GLY A 607 6.77 -40.25 -10.49
C GLY A 607 6.19 -40.02 -9.07
N TRP A 608 6.02 -38.81 -8.63
CA TRP A 608 5.28 -38.49 -7.39
C TRP A 608 3.77 -38.58 -7.70
N LYS A 609 3.17 -39.71 -7.37
CA LYS A 609 1.72 -39.87 -7.28
C LYS A 609 1.27 -39.78 -5.82
#